data_bbfac0f4b06bf0ddcc0a90492e15eb95
#
_entry.id   bbfac0f4b06bf0ddcc0a90492e15eb95
#
_cell.length_a   1.000
_cell.length_b   1.000
_cell.length_c   1.000
_cell.angle_alpha   90.00
_cell.angle_beta   90.00
_cell.angle_gamma   90.00
#
_symmetry.space_group_name_H-M   'P 1'
#
loop_
_entity.id
_entity.type
_entity.pdbx_description
1 polymer ?
#
loop_
_entity_poly.entity_id
_entity_poly.type
_entity_poly.pdbx_seq_one_letter_code
_entity_poly.pdbx_strand_id
1 'polypeptide(L)'
;IVLGATVSCSKKSSSKNSSTATGWKINDKKGGFQYASNFKKQATGPGLVMVEGGTFTMGKVQDDVMHDWNNTPNQQHVQSFYMDETEVTNMMYMEYLDWLKRVFPPDQENYKNIYEGALPDTLVWRNRLGYNETMTNNYLRHPAYASYPVVGVNWIQAVEFSKWRTNRVNESTLETQGYLKKDAKVLDVKADAIFDTETYLNAPSKAFGGDEKIVFKGPKNSKSKPVKTKGTKDNPS
;
A
#
# COMPACT_ATOMS: atom_id res chain seq x y z
N ILE A 1 37.89 -37.62 55.63
CA ILE A 1 36.52 -37.68 55.08
C ILE A 1 36.17 -36.25 54.54
N VAL A 2 36.22 -36.09 53.21
CA VAL A 2 35.88 -34.83 52.57
C VAL A 2 34.41 -34.95 52.08
N LEU A 3 33.49 -34.21 52.68
CA LEU A 3 32.12 -34.10 52.21
C LEU A 3 32.10 -33.11 51.04
N GLY A 4 31.93 -33.63 49.83
CA GLY A 4 31.66 -32.83 48.64
C GLY A 4 30.21 -32.38 48.63
N ALA A 5 29.96 -31.09 48.82
CA ALA A 5 28.63 -30.48 48.60
C ALA A 5 28.38 -30.31 47.10
N THR A 6 27.53 -31.15 46.52
CA THR A 6 27.05 -30.95 45.14
C THR A 6 26.01 -29.85 45.13
N VAL A 7 26.39 -28.66 44.66
CA VAL A 7 25.43 -27.58 44.36
C VAL A 7 24.69 -27.96 43.09
N SER A 8 23.48 -28.46 43.25
CA SER A 8 22.54 -28.66 42.15
C SER A 8 21.98 -27.33 41.71
N CYS A 9 22.52 -26.75 40.65
CA CYS A 9 21.89 -25.67 39.92
C CYS A 9 20.63 -26.19 39.24
N SER A 10 19.50 -26.09 39.91
CA SER A 10 18.22 -26.30 39.25
C SER A 10 18.04 -25.22 38.18
N LYS A 11 18.22 -25.59 36.91
CA LYS A 11 17.76 -24.75 35.80
C LYS A 11 16.27 -24.49 35.97
N LYS A 12 15.91 -23.31 36.49
CA LYS A 12 14.56 -22.81 36.34
C LYS A 12 14.23 -22.86 34.84
N SER A 13 13.36 -23.78 34.43
CA SER A 13 12.82 -23.77 33.10
C SER A 13 12.12 -22.43 32.94
N SER A 14 12.77 -21.48 32.28
CA SER A 14 12.10 -20.26 31.86
C SER A 14 10.95 -20.72 30.99
N SER A 15 9.71 -20.45 31.39
CA SER A 15 8.56 -20.81 30.59
C SER A 15 8.79 -20.16 29.21
N LYS A 16 8.69 -20.93 28.14
CA LYS A 16 8.92 -20.47 26.75
C LYS A 16 8.13 -19.21 26.35
N ASN A 17 7.24 -18.75 27.22
CA ASN A 17 6.33 -17.61 26.98
C ASN A 17 6.58 -16.44 27.92
N SER A 18 7.75 -16.28 28.51
CA SER A 18 8.08 -15.08 29.29
C SER A 18 9.19 -14.27 28.62
N SER A 19 9.04 -12.95 28.70
CA SER A 19 10.05 -12.02 28.20
C SER A 19 11.36 -12.18 28.97
N THR A 20 12.47 -12.29 28.25
CA THR A 20 13.81 -12.32 28.84
C THR A 20 14.24 -10.96 29.39
N ALA A 21 13.62 -9.88 28.91
CA ALA A 21 13.92 -8.51 29.35
C ALA A 21 13.18 -8.12 30.63
N THR A 22 11.90 -8.50 30.75
CA THR A 22 11.03 -8.04 31.84
C THR A 22 10.53 -9.15 32.75
N GLY A 23 10.67 -10.42 32.34
CA GLY A 23 10.10 -11.57 33.04
C GLY A 23 8.59 -11.73 32.89
N TRP A 24 7.91 -10.79 32.24
CA TRP A 24 6.46 -10.83 32.06
C TRP A 24 6.09 -11.90 31.01
N LYS A 25 4.87 -12.42 31.16
CA LYS A 25 4.34 -13.39 30.22
C LYS A 25 4.00 -12.72 28.89
N ILE A 26 4.43 -13.36 27.80
CA ILE A 26 4.10 -12.98 26.42
C ILE A 26 2.92 -13.85 25.97
N ASN A 27 1.97 -13.28 25.26
CA ASN A 27 0.76 -13.96 24.73
C ASN A 27 -0.10 -14.61 25.84
N ASP A 28 -0.20 -14.00 27.01
CA ASP A 28 -1.10 -14.47 28.06
C ASP A 28 -2.55 -14.14 27.70
N LYS A 29 -3.48 -15.07 27.98
CA LYS A 29 -4.91 -14.90 27.77
C LYS A 29 -5.54 -13.77 28.61
N LYS A 30 -4.87 -13.39 29.69
CA LYS A 30 -5.32 -12.35 30.62
C LYS A 30 -4.88 -10.93 30.24
N GLY A 31 -4.13 -10.77 29.16
CA GLY A 31 -3.58 -9.51 28.70
C GLY A 31 -2.04 -9.49 28.71
N GLY A 32 -1.45 -8.29 28.67
CA GLY A 32 0.00 -8.11 28.55
C GLY A 32 0.45 -7.99 27.10
N PHE A 33 1.76 -8.15 26.85
CA PHE A 33 2.32 -8.04 25.53
C PHE A 33 1.88 -9.21 24.65
N GLN A 34 1.20 -8.89 23.55
CA GLN A 34 0.76 -9.86 22.55
C GLN A 34 1.70 -9.81 21.34
N TYR A 35 2.37 -10.91 21.09
CA TYR A 35 3.29 -11.05 19.97
C TYR A 35 2.78 -12.14 19.04
N ALA A 36 2.62 -11.81 17.77
CA ALA A 36 2.25 -12.78 16.73
C ALA A 36 3.45 -13.68 16.40
N SER A 37 3.49 -14.88 16.98
CA SER A 37 4.54 -15.86 16.73
C SER A 37 4.39 -16.61 15.40
N ASN A 38 3.16 -16.61 14.86
CA ASN A 38 2.85 -17.24 13.58
C ASN A 38 2.86 -16.19 12.48
N PHE A 39 4.02 -16.00 11.87
CA PHE A 39 4.11 -15.16 10.67
C PHE A 39 3.34 -15.84 9.53
N LYS A 40 2.27 -15.18 9.08
CA LYS A 40 1.61 -15.54 7.84
C LYS A 40 2.18 -14.68 6.73
N LYS A 41 2.59 -15.32 5.64
CA LYS A 41 3.01 -14.60 4.44
C LYS A 41 1.90 -13.62 4.05
N GLN A 42 2.25 -12.37 3.87
CA GLN A 42 1.30 -11.34 3.42
C GLN A 42 0.80 -11.70 2.02
N ALA A 43 -0.50 -11.58 1.80
CA ALA A 43 -1.04 -11.70 0.46
C ALA A 43 -0.58 -10.50 -0.37
N THR A 44 -0.08 -10.78 -1.58
CA THR A 44 0.29 -9.73 -2.54
C THR A 44 -0.97 -9.02 -3.04
N GLY A 45 -0.85 -7.72 -3.31
CA GLY A 45 -1.90 -6.99 -4.02
C GLY A 45 -2.08 -7.51 -5.46
N PRO A 46 -3.20 -7.19 -6.12
CA PRO A 46 -3.46 -7.59 -7.50
C PRO A 46 -2.34 -7.11 -8.44
N GLY A 47 -1.81 -8.02 -9.27
CA GLY A 47 -0.77 -7.73 -10.25
C GLY A 47 0.61 -7.43 -9.68
N LEU A 48 0.81 -7.55 -8.35
CA LEU A 48 2.10 -7.33 -7.70
C LEU A 48 2.84 -8.64 -7.50
N VAL A 49 4.14 -8.62 -7.76
CA VAL A 49 5.09 -9.68 -7.42
C VAL A 49 6.04 -9.19 -6.35
N MET A 50 6.45 -10.10 -5.45
CA MET A 50 7.44 -9.79 -4.44
C MET A 50 8.83 -9.97 -5.03
N VAL A 51 9.64 -8.92 -4.97
CA VAL A 51 11.07 -8.94 -5.29
C VAL A 51 11.84 -9.05 -3.99
N GLU A 52 12.61 -10.13 -3.85
CA GLU A 52 13.44 -10.33 -2.66
C GLU A 52 14.58 -9.31 -2.63
N GLY A 53 14.82 -8.75 -1.45
CA GLY A 53 15.91 -7.82 -1.22
C GLY A 53 17.27 -8.52 -1.28
N GLY A 54 18.30 -7.76 -1.57
CA GLY A 54 19.66 -8.26 -1.65
C GLY A 54 20.67 -7.16 -1.85
N THR A 55 21.91 -7.56 -1.97
CA THR A 55 23.03 -6.67 -2.28
C THR A 55 23.43 -6.86 -3.72
N PHE A 56 23.53 -5.79 -4.46
CA PHE A 56 24.03 -5.79 -5.83
C PHE A 56 25.13 -4.75 -5.99
N THR A 57 25.97 -4.95 -6.99
CA THR A 57 27.03 -4.01 -7.33
C THR A 57 26.61 -3.23 -8.57
N MET A 58 26.51 -1.92 -8.44
CA MET A 58 26.32 -1.01 -9.54
C MET A 58 27.64 -0.38 -9.92
N GLY A 59 27.77 0.00 -11.17
CA GLY A 59 28.99 0.57 -11.74
C GLY A 59 29.50 -0.25 -12.92
N LYS A 60 30.10 0.42 -13.90
CA LYS A 60 30.53 -0.19 -15.14
C LYS A 60 32.00 0.13 -15.39
N VAL A 61 32.87 -0.65 -14.79
CA VAL A 61 34.32 -0.46 -14.93
C VAL A 61 34.91 -1.41 -15.97
N GLN A 62 34.48 -2.68 -15.96
CA GLN A 62 35.05 -3.71 -16.84
C GLN A 62 34.63 -3.53 -18.31
N ASP A 63 33.42 -3.01 -18.55
CA ASP A 63 32.86 -2.76 -19.88
C ASP A 63 33.02 -1.30 -20.33
N ASP A 64 33.82 -0.51 -19.62
CA ASP A 64 34.08 0.87 -19.97
C ASP A 64 35.18 0.93 -21.05
N VAL A 65 34.74 1.13 -22.29
CA VAL A 65 35.60 1.23 -23.47
C VAL A 65 36.56 2.41 -23.41
N MET A 66 36.16 3.48 -22.77
CA MET A 66 36.95 4.71 -22.66
C MET A 66 37.96 4.67 -21.51
N HIS A 67 37.81 3.73 -20.56
CA HIS A 67 38.65 3.57 -19.37
C HIS A 67 38.76 4.85 -18.52
N ASP A 68 37.71 5.66 -18.49
CA ASP A 68 37.69 6.91 -17.73
C ASP A 68 37.42 6.71 -16.23
N TRP A 69 36.99 5.52 -15.81
CA TRP A 69 36.75 5.10 -14.43
C TRP A 69 35.76 5.99 -13.66
N ASN A 70 34.91 6.72 -14.38
CA ASN A 70 33.93 7.63 -13.77
C ASN A 70 32.84 6.89 -12.99
N ASN A 71 32.68 5.60 -13.23
CA ASN A 71 31.60 4.79 -12.70
C ASN A 71 32.16 3.60 -11.89
N THR A 72 32.83 3.89 -10.78
CA THR A 72 33.44 2.86 -9.91
C THR A 72 32.40 1.91 -9.32
N PRO A 73 32.73 0.63 -9.16
CA PRO A 73 31.82 -0.34 -8.53
C PRO A 73 31.43 0.08 -7.12
N ASN A 74 30.13 0.12 -6.84
CA ASN A 74 29.59 0.45 -5.54
C ASN A 74 28.53 -0.58 -5.15
N GLN A 75 28.64 -1.15 -3.97
CA GLN A 75 27.65 -2.10 -3.45
C GLN A 75 26.47 -1.33 -2.82
N GLN A 76 25.27 -1.68 -3.27
CA GLN A 76 24.02 -1.16 -2.75
C GLN A 76 23.18 -2.31 -2.19
N HIS A 77 22.57 -2.06 -1.04
CA HIS A 77 21.61 -2.98 -0.45
C HIS A 77 20.20 -2.47 -0.66
N VAL A 78 19.34 -3.30 -1.24
CA VAL A 78 17.94 -3.02 -1.47
C VAL A 78 17.09 -3.94 -0.60
N GLN A 79 16.11 -3.39 0.10
CA GLN A 79 15.15 -4.17 0.87
C GLN A 79 14.16 -4.87 -0.07
N SER A 80 13.54 -5.95 0.41
CA SER A 80 12.45 -6.60 -0.34
C SER A 80 11.30 -5.63 -0.58
N PHE A 81 10.72 -5.66 -1.78
CA PHE A 81 9.63 -4.77 -2.16
C PHE A 81 8.65 -5.48 -3.12
N TYR A 82 7.50 -4.88 -3.29
CA TYR A 82 6.52 -5.33 -4.28
C TYR A 82 6.62 -4.44 -5.52
N MET A 83 6.55 -5.06 -6.69
CA MET A 83 6.55 -4.39 -7.98
C MET A 83 5.43 -4.95 -8.84
N ASP A 84 4.89 -4.15 -9.72
CA ASP A 84 3.99 -4.65 -10.76
C ASP A 84 4.74 -5.62 -11.69
N GLU A 85 4.09 -6.72 -12.06
CA GLU A 85 4.61 -7.68 -13.02
C GLU A 85 4.67 -7.09 -14.43
N THR A 86 3.76 -6.17 -14.73
CA THR A 86 3.64 -5.50 -16.03
C THR A 86 3.54 -3.99 -15.84
N GLU A 87 3.78 -3.25 -16.90
CA GLU A 87 3.49 -1.82 -16.94
C GLU A 87 2.00 -1.53 -16.71
N VAL A 88 1.70 -0.35 -16.18
CA VAL A 88 0.31 0.10 -15.99
C VAL A 88 -0.36 0.26 -17.34
N THR A 89 -1.46 -0.43 -17.56
CA THR A 89 -2.18 -0.43 -18.84
C THR A 89 -3.13 0.77 -18.98
N ASN A 90 -3.51 1.09 -20.22
CA ASN A 90 -4.54 2.09 -20.51
C ASN A 90 -5.84 1.80 -19.76
N MET A 91 -6.24 0.53 -19.66
CA MET A 91 -7.45 0.12 -18.95
C MET A 91 -7.38 0.45 -17.45
N MET A 92 -6.26 0.14 -16.80
CA MET A 92 -6.05 0.45 -15.38
C MET A 92 -6.06 1.96 -15.13
N TYR A 93 -5.46 2.72 -16.02
CA TYR A 93 -5.45 4.17 -15.89
C TYR A 93 -6.82 4.79 -16.17
N MET A 94 -7.59 4.24 -17.11
CA MET A 94 -8.98 4.66 -17.35
C MET A 94 -9.90 4.36 -16.17
N GLU A 95 -9.68 3.25 -15.43
CA GLU A 95 -10.40 2.96 -14.19
C GLU A 95 -10.18 4.06 -13.15
N TYR A 96 -8.95 4.53 -13.01
CA TYR A 96 -8.62 5.68 -12.15
C TYR A 96 -9.33 6.96 -12.60
N LEU A 97 -9.30 7.27 -13.89
CA LEU A 97 -9.99 8.46 -14.45
C LEU A 97 -11.50 8.40 -14.25
N ASP A 98 -12.12 7.23 -14.44
CA ASP A 98 -13.53 7.02 -14.20
C ASP A 98 -13.89 7.22 -12.72
N TRP A 99 -13.06 6.68 -11.82
CA TRP A 99 -13.21 6.89 -10.39
C TRP A 99 -13.11 8.38 -10.02
N LEU A 100 -12.10 9.09 -10.55
CA LEU A 100 -11.97 10.54 -10.32
C LEU A 100 -13.21 11.30 -10.78
N LYS A 101 -13.75 10.97 -11.96
CA LYS A 101 -14.94 11.63 -12.50
C LYS A 101 -16.19 11.41 -11.66
N ARG A 102 -16.30 10.23 -11.03
CA ARG A 102 -17.45 9.92 -10.15
C ARG A 102 -17.33 10.60 -8.80
N VAL A 103 -16.16 10.63 -8.23
CA VAL A 103 -15.91 11.16 -6.87
C VAL A 103 -15.77 12.69 -6.90
N PHE A 104 -15.11 13.21 -7.94
CA PHE A 104 -14.87 14.64 -8.16
C PHE A 104 -15.51 15.06 -9.49
N PRO A 105 -16.84 15.25 -9.53
CA PRO A 105 -17.51 15.59 -10.77
C PRO A 105 -16.95 16.89 -11.38
N PRO A 106 -16.51 16.88 -12.64
CA PRO A 106 -15.88 18.04 -13.28
C PRO A 106 -16.84 19.23 -13.52
N ASP A 107 -18.14 19.00 -13.37
CA ASP A 107 -19.19 20.04 -13.46
C ASP A 107 -19.11 21.01 -12.27
N GLN A 108 -18.50 20.60 -11.16
CA GLN A 108 -18.29 21.45 -9.99
C GLN A 108 -16.95 22.19 -10.14
N GLU A 109 -17.00 23.51 -10.03
CA GLU A 109 -15.86 24.39 -10.25
C GLU A 109 -14.64 24.04 -9.38
N ASN A 110 -14.88 23.57 -8.15
CA ASN A 110 -13.83 23.16 -7.22
C ASN A 110 -13.08 21.88 -7.66
N TYR A 111 -13.69 21.05 -8.50
CA TYR A 111 -13.14 19.74 -8.89
C TYR A 111 -12.70 19.64 -10.36
N LYS A 112 -13.02 20.65 -11.15
CA LYS A 112 -12.73 20.67 -12.59
C LYS A 112 -11.28 20.35 -12.91
N ASN A 113 -10.35 20.97 -12.21
CA ASN A 113 -8.92 20.83 -12.46
C ASN A 113 -8.35 19.46 -12.04
N ILE A 114 -9.05 18.70 -11.16
CA ILE A 114 -8.59 17.41 -10.69
C ILE A 114 -8.61 16.39 -11.83
N TYR A 115 -9.74 16.30 -12.53
CA TYR A 115 -9.88 15.38 -13.66
C TYR A 115 -9.00 15.80 -14.85
N GLU A 116 -9.00 17.08 -15.20
CA GLU A 116 -8.19 17.61 -16.30
C GLU A 116 -6.69 17.40 -16.04
N GLY A 117 -6.24 17.63 -14.79
CA GLY A 117 -4.85 17.42 -14.39
C GLY A 117 -4.41 15.95 -14.36
N ALA A 118 -5.35 15.00 -14.27
CA ALA A 118 -5.07 13.58 -14.31
C ALA A 118 -5.01 13.00 -15.74
N LEU A 119 -5.51 13.73 -16.75
CA LEU A 119 -5.51 13.25 -18.13
C LEU A 119 -4.08 13.14 -18.68
N PRO A 120 -3.72 12.00 -19.30
CA PRO A 120 -2.45 11.85 -19.99
C PRO A 120 -2.35 12.81 -21.18
N ASP A 121 -1.15 13.29 -21.46
CA ASP A 121 -0.88 14.10 -22.64
C ASP A 121 -0.89 13.20 -23.89
N THR A 122 -1.92 13.32 -24.70
CA THR A 122 -2.08 12.58 -25.94
C THR A 122 -1.22 13.13 -27.07
N LEU A 123 -0.70 14.36 -26.93
CA LEU A 123 0.11 15.01 -27.96
C LEU A 123 1.51 14.41 -28.08
N VAL A 124 1.93 13.57 -27.12
CA VAL A 124 3.20 12.82 -27.19
C VAL A 124 3.31 11.95 -28.45
N TRP A 125 2.17 11.59 -29.06
CA TRP A 125 2.12 10.83 -30.31
C TRP A 125 2.35 11.67 -31.54
N ARG A 126 2.27 12.99 -31.45
CA ARG A 126 2.48 13.88 -32.60
C ARG A 126 3.94 13.91 -33.00
N ASN A 127 4.21 13.61 -34.26
CA ASN A 127 5.52 13.71 -34.85
C ASN A 127 5.50 14.73 -36.00
N ARG A 128 6.51 15.59 -36.09
CA ARG A 128 6.62 16.59 -37.16
C ARG A 128 6.79 15.96 -38.55
N LEU A 129 7.29 14.73 -38.60
CA LEU A 129 7.59 14.03 -39.86
C LEU A 129 6.63 12.89 -40.19
N GLY A 130 5.61 12.66 -39.36
CA GLY A 130 4.66 11.56 -39.55
C GLY A 130 3.25 11.90 -39.13
N TYR A 131 2.27 11.33 -39.81
CA TYR A 131 0.85 11.48 -39.46
C TYR A 131 0.48 10.43 -38.43
N ASN A 132 0.33 10.85 -37.15
CA ASN A 132 -0.03 9.99 -36.02
C ASN A 132 -1.31 10.44 -35.31
N GLU A 133 -2.18 11.18 -35.95
CA GLU A 133 -3.43 11.68 -35.34
C GLU A 133 -4.34 10.54 -34.88
N THR A 134 -4.31 9.39 -35.53
CA THR A 134 -5.06 8.20 -35.11
C THR A 134 -4.62 7.73 -33.72
N MET A 135 -3.32 7.72 -33.44
CA MET A 135 -2.79 7.37 -32.12
C MET A 135 -3.11 8.44 -31.09
N THR A 136 -2.94 9.71 -31.45
CA THR A 136 -3.27 10.85 -30.58
C THR A 136 -4.71 10.80 -30.08
N ASN A 137 -5.66 10.44 -30.95
CA ASN A 137 -7.08 10.43 -30.62
C ASN A 137 -7.55 9.14 -29.96
N ASN A 138 -6.98 8.01 -30.31
CA ASN A 138 -7.55 6.69 -29.98
C ASN A 138 -6.72 5.88 -28.98
N TYR A 139 -5.43 6.12 -28.83
CA TYR A 139 -4.55 5.23 -28.06
C TYR A 139 -5.03 4.97 -26.63
N LEU A 140 -5.44 5.99 -25.91
CA LEU A 140 -5.92 5.84 -24.55
C LEU A 140 -7.31 5.19 -24.48
N ARG A 141 -8.19 5.45 -25.45
CA ARG A 141 -9.63 5.19 -25.36
C ARG A 141 -10.11 3.99 -26.14
N HIS A 142 -9.39 3.60 -27.18
CA HIS A 142 -9.85 2.52 -28.06
C HIS A 142 -9.59 1.15 -27.44
N PRO A 143 -10.57 0.23 -27.42
CA PRO A 143 -10.44 -1.10 -26.78
C PRO A 143 -9.26 -1.93 -27.26
N ALA A 144 -8.83 -1.77 -28.52
CA ALA A 144 -7.68 -2.47 -29.07
C ALA A 144 -6.37 -2.18 -28.32
N TYR A 145 -6.26 -1.02 -27.67
CA TYR A 145 -5.09 -0.61 -26.90
C TYR A 145 -5.29 -0.72 -25.39
N ALA A 146 -6.39 -1.33 -24.92
CA ALA A 146 -6.71 -1.41 -23.50
C ALA A 146 -5.62 -2.08 -22.66
N SER A 147 -4.97 -3.10 -23.21
CA SER A 147 -3.88 -3.85 -22.56
C SER A 147 -2.48 -3.28 -22.81
N TYR A 148 -2.39 -2.20 -23.59
CA TYR A 148 -1.10 -1.54 -23.86
C TYR A 148 -0.75 -0.58 -22.71
N PRO A 149 0.55 -0.27 -22.53
CA PRO A 149 0.98 0.62 -21.45
C PRO A 149 0.43 2.03 -21.64
N VAL A 150 0.08 2.69 -20.54
CA VAL A 150 -0.32 4.10 -20.60
C VAL A 150 0.87 4.99 -20.95
N VAL A 151 0.66 5.93 -21.84
CA VAL A 151 1.68 6.85 -22.36
C VAL A 151 1.23 8.30 -22.16
N GLY A 152 2.19 9.21 -21.99
CA GLY A 152 1.92 10.64 -21.79
C GLY A 152 1.58 11.01 -20.33
N VAL A 153 1.96 10.16 -19.38
CA VAL A 153 1.79 10.39 -17.94
C VAL A 153 3.05 11.02 -17.35
N ASN A 154 2.90 12.10 -16.61
CA ASN A 154 4.01 12.71 -15.89
C ASN A 154 4.21 12.05 -14.49
N TRP A 155 5.30 12.41 -13.82
CA TRP A 155 5.65 11.84 -12.52
C TRP A 155 4.58 12.07 -11.44
N ILE A 156 3.98 13.25 -11.40
CA ILE A 156 2.93 13.59 -10.41
C ILE A 156 1.70 12.71 -10.64
N GLN A 157 1.26 12.59 -11.88
CA GLN A 157 0.13 11.74 -12.26
C GLN A 157 0.38 10.27 -11.90
N ALA A 158 1.60 9.76 -12.11
CA ALA A 158 1.97 8.41 -11.73
C ALA A 158 1.95 8.20 -10.21
N VAL A 159 2.39 9.17 -9.42
CA VAL A 159 2.34 9.13 -7.95
C VAL A 159 0.89 9.14 -7.44
N GLU A 160 0.05 10.01 -7.98
CA GLU A 160 -1.37 10.08 -7.58
C GLU A 160 -2.15 8.82 -7.96
N PHE A 161 -1.87 8.23 -9.14
CA PHE A 161 -2.39 6.92 -9.52
C PHE A 161 -1.97 5.85 -8.51
N SER A 162 -0.70 5.82 -8.11
CA SER A 162 -0.16 4.84 -7.16
C SER A 162 -0.79 4.97 -5.77
N LYS A 163 -1.01 6.19 -5.29
CA LYS A 163 -1.74 6.45 -4.03
C LYS A 163 -3.19 5.98 -4.12
N TRP A 164 -3.89 6.34 -5.19
CA TRP A 164 -5.26 5.91 -5.43
C TRP A 164 -5.34 4.38 -5.41
N ARG A 165 -4.48 3.70 -6.16
CA ARG A 165 -4.44 2.23 -6.22
C ARG A 165 -4.20 1.62 -4.84
N THR A 166 -3.24 2.14 -4.09
CA THR A 166 -2.95 1.70 -2.72
C THR A 166 -4.19 1.80 -1.83
N ASN A 167 -4.89 2.91 -1.87
CA ASN A 167 -6.09 3.13 -1.09
C ASN A 167 -7.21 2.16 -1.49
N ARG A 168 -7.45 1.95 -2.79
CA ARG A 168 -8.50 1.02 -3.26
C ARG A 168 -8.18 -0.44 -2.92
N VAL A 169 -6.93 -0.88 -3.07
CA VAL A 169 -6.52 -2.24 -2.71
C VAL A 169 -6.63 -2.50 -1.22
N ASN A 170 -6.20 -1.56 -0.39
CA ASN A 170 -6.31 -1.68 1.06
C ASN A 170 -7.77 -1.69 1.53
N GLU A 171 -8.61 -0.81 0.98
CA GLU A 171 -10.05 -0.80 1.25
C GLU A 171 -10.69 -2.15 0.91
N SER A 172 -10.45 -2.67 -0.30
CA SER A 172 -10.96 -3.97 -0.73
C SER A 172 -10.47 -5.12 0.15
N THR A 173 -9.21 -5.06 0.58
CA THR A 173 -8.63 -6.06 1.49
C THR A 173 -9.31 -6.03 2.85
N LEU A 174 -9.54 -4.86 3.42
CA LEU A 174 -10.23 -4.68 4.69
C LEU A 174 -11.69 -5.12 4.63
N GLU A 175 -12.38 -4.84 3.52
CA GLU A 175 -13.74 -5.33 3.27
C GLU A 175 -13.78 -6.86 3.20
N THR A 176 -12.88 -7.46 2.44
CA THR A 176 -12.79 -8.91 2.26
C THR A 176 -12.50 -9.61 3.59
N GLN A 177 -11.64 -9.02 4.43
CA GLN A 177 -11.32 -9.53 5.75
C GLN A 177 -12.43 -9.25 6.78
N GLY A 178 -13.42 -8.45 6.43
CA GLY A 178 -14.58 -8.12 7.27
C GLY A 178 -14.31 -7.05 8.33
N TYR A 179 -13.22 -6.30 8.20
CA TYR A 179 -12.94 -5.13 9.05
C TYR A 179 -13.81 -3.94 8.67
N LEU A 180 -14.08 -3.77 7.38
CA LEU A 180 -15.01 -2.78 6.86
C LEU A 180 -16.35 -3.44 6.55
N LYS A 181 -17.43 -2.72 6.83
CA LYS A 181 -18.76 -3.15 6.42
C LYS A 181 -18.93 -2.80 4.94
N LYS A 182 -19.10 -3.82 4.11
CA LYS A 182 -19.45 -3.59 2.71
C LYS A 182 -20.86 -3.02 2.63
N ASP A 183 -20.99 -1.74 2.39
CA ASP A 183 -22.25 -1.13 2.04
C ASP A 183 -22.39 -1.19 0.50
N ALA A 184 -23.49 -1.73 0.00
CA ALA A 184 -23.76 -1.87 -1.43
C ALA A 184 -23.81 -0.50 -2.18
N LYS A 185 -23.77 0.60 -1.43
CA LYS A 185 -23.77 1.98 -1.93
C LYS A 185 -22.37 2.60 -2.09
N VAL A 186 -21.30 1.84 -1.93
CA VAL A 186 -19.91 2.35 -2.05
C VAL A 186 -19.58 2.87 -3.45
N LEU A 187 -20.43 2.63 -4.45
CA LEU A 187 -20.29 3.24 -5.78
C LEU A 187 -20.57 4.76 -5.79
N ASP A 188 -21.24 5.28 -4.77
CA ASP A 188 -21.57 6.70 -4.62
C ASP A 188 -20.70 7.36 -3.54
N VAL A 189 -19.40 7.10 -3.53
CA VAL A 189 -18.48 7.72 -2.57
C VAL A 189 -18.39 9.21 -2.88
N LYS A 190 -18.80 10.04 -1.92
CA LYS A 190 -18.60 11.49 -1.98
C LYS A 190 -17.15 11.84 -1.71
N ALA A 191 -16.70 12.96 -2.26
CA ALA A 191 -15.33 13.45 -2.05
C ALA A 191 -14.90 13.51 -0.58
N ASP A 192 -15.83 13.78 0.33
CA ASP A 192 -15.58 13.90 1.78
C ASP A 192 -15.51 12.54 2.51
N ALA A 193 -15.82 11.43 1.84
CA ALA A 193 -15.92 10.09 2.45
C ALA A 193 -15.05 9.05 1.73
N ILE A 194 -13.91 9.46 1.21
CA ILE A 194 -12.96 8.59 0.53
C ILE A 194 -12.11 7.85 1.57
N PHE A 195 -11.94 6.54 1.37
CA PHE A 195 -10.99 5.78 2.18
C PHE A 195 -9.56 6.23 1.90
N ASP A 196 -8.85 6.55 2.97
CA ASP A 196 -7.42 6.88 2.92
C ASP A 196 -6.63 5.98 3.88
N THR A 197 -5.62 5.30 3.32
CA THR A 197 -4.80 4.34 4.05
C THR A 197 -4.00 5.00 5.18
N GLU A 198 -3.45 6.17 4.96
CA GLU A 198 -2.64 6.87 5.94
C GLU A 198 -3.49 7.31 7.12
N THR A 199 -4.66 7.87 6.85
CA THR A 199 -5.65 8.22 7.85
C THR A 199 -6.12 6.98 8.61
N TYR A 200 -6.33 5.84 7.92
CA TYR A 200 -6.69 4.59 8.56
C TYR A 200 -5.64 4.10 9.57
N LEU A 201 -4.37 4.18 9.22
CA LEU A 201 -3.27 3.74 10.10
C LEU A 201 -3.15 4.61 11.35
N ASN A 202 -3.40 5.91 11.22
CA ASN A 202 -3.28 6.87 12.32
C ASN A 202 -4.56 6.99 13.16
N ALA A 203 -5.72 6.96 12.53
CA ALA A 203 -7.02 7.13 13.17
C ALA A 203 -8.10 6.31 12.43
N PRO A 204 -8.21 5.00 12.69
CA PRO A 204 -9.11 4.11 11.94
C PRO A 204 -10.57 4.58 11.87
N SER A 205 -11.06 5.25 12.90
CA SER A 205 -12.42 5.81 12.94
C SER A 205 -12.65 6.98 11.97
N LYS A 206 -11.58 7.61 11.48
CA LYS A 206 -11.61 8.75 10.57
C LYS A 206 -11.25 8.38 9.12
N ALA A 207 -11.03 7.10 8.84
CA ALA A 207 -10.56 6.63 7.54
C ALA A 207 -11.48 7.02 6.36
N PHE A 208 -12.74 7.35 6.64
CA PHE A 208 -13.73 7.81 5.68
C PHE A 208 -14.23 9.24 6.01
N GLY A 209 -13.33 10.16 6.22
CA GLY A 209 -13.68 11.55 6.54
C GLY A 209 -14.37 11.75 7.89
N GLY A 210 -14.36 10.73 8.78
CA GLY A 210 -14.98 10.79 10.10
C GLY A 210 -16.47 10.44 10.12
N ASP A 211 -17.00 9.80 9.07
CA ASP A 211 -18.37 9.29 9.08
C ASP A 211 -18.52 8.17 10.13
N GLU A 212 -19.20 8.47 11.24
CA GLU A 212 -19.44 7.56 12.36
C GLU A 212 -20.33 6.35 12.01
N LYS A 213 -20.97 6.35 10.84
CA LYS A 213 -21.84 5.26 10.37
C LYS A 213 -21.03 4.07 9.88
N ILE A 214 -19.75 4.25 9.57
CA ILE A 214 -18.86 3.17 9.15
C ILE A 214 -18.29 2.51 10.40
N VAL A 215 -18.90 1.43 10.82
CA VAL A 215 -18.48 0.69 12.01
C VAL A 215 -17.42 -0.33 11.65
N PHE A 216 -16.22 -0.21 12.23
CA PHE A 216 -15.22 -1.25 12.19
C PHE A 216 -15.72 -2.49 12.94
N LYS A 217 -15.92 -3.58 12.22
CA LYS A 217 -16.13 -4.90 12.81
C LYS A 217 -14.81 -5.65 12.71
N GLY A 218 -14.32 -6.16 13.82
CA GLY A 218 -13.19 -7.11 13.79
C GLY A 218 -13.53 -8.34 12.95
N PRO A 219 -12.51 -9.16 12.59
CA PRO A 219 -12.68 -10.31 11.72
C PRO A 219 -13.80 -11.22 12.23
N LYS A 220 -14.61 -11.76 11.32
CA LYS A 220 -15.82 -12.55 11.62
C LYS A 220 -15.60 -13.70 12.60
N ASN A 221 -14.38 -14.18 12.79
CA ASN A 221 -13.99 -15.25 13.69
C ASN A 221 -13.36 -14.79 15.01
N SER A 222 -13.27 -13.49 15.25
CA SER A 222 -12.79 -12.96 16.53
C SER A 222 -13.91 -13.02 17.55
N LYS A 223 -13.78 -13.86 18.56
CA LYS A 223 -14.60 -13.83 19.77
C LYS A 223 -14.33 -12.58 20.63
N SER A 224 -13.47 -11.68 20.19
CA SER A 224 -13.22 -10.39 20.83
C SER A 224 -14.40 -9.46 20.57
N LYS A 225 -15.00 -8.97 21.63
CA LYS A 225 -15.97 -7.87 21.58
C LYS A 225 -15.33 -6.69 20.84
N PRO A 226 -16.09 -5.96 20.00
CA PRO A 226 -15.55 -4.79 19.31
C PRO A 226 -14.95 -3.87 20.36
N VAL A 227 -13.69 -3.50 20.16
CA VAL A 227 -13.04 -2.47 20.99
C VAL A 227 -13.78 -1.18 20.68
N LYS A 228 -14.64 -0.76 21.61
CA LYS A 228 -15.16 0.61 21.61
C LYS A 228 -13.95 1.49 21.92
N THR A 229 -13.30 2.02 20.92
CA THR A 229 -12.35 3.13 21.07
C THR A 229 -13.18 4.29 21.61
N LYS A 230 -13.18 4.46 22.94
CA LYS A 230 -13.57 5.74 23.53
C LYS A 230 -12.64 6.77 22.91
N GLY A 231 -13.23 7.72 22.18
CA GLY A 231 -12.48 8.83 21.63
C GLY A 231 -11.58 9.40 22.71
N THR A 232 -10.30 9.47 22.44
CA THR A 232 -9.34 10.23 23.23
C THR A 232 -9.85 11.66 23.17
N LYS A 233 -10.28 12.19 24.33
CA LYS A 233 -10.55 13.61 24.44
C LYS A 233 -9.27 14.33 24.08
N ASP A 234 -9.35 15.16 23.05
CA ASP A 234 -8.30 16.09 22.68
C ASP A 234 -7.90 16.88 23.93
N ASN A 235 -6.64 16.84 24.24
CA ASN A 235 -6.06 17.64 25.31
C ASN A 235 -5.75 19.01 24.68
N PRO A 236 -6.42 20.10 25.06
CA PRO A 236 -6.06 21.42 24.59
C PRO A 236 -4.87 21.91 25.42
N SER A 237 -3.80 22.22 24.75
CA SER A 237 -2.72 23.07 25.27
C SER A 237 -2.32 24.10 24.24
#